data_9de1b4f403e16a19d7c3bb4ce373936d
#
_entry.id   9de1b4f403e16a19d7c3bb4ce373936d
#
_cell.length_a   1.000
_cell.length_b   1.000
_cell.length_c   1.000
_cell.angle_alpha   90.00
_cell.angle_beta   90.00
_cell.angle_gamma   90.00
#
_symmetry.space_group_name_H-M   'P 1'
#
loop_
_entity.id
_entity.type
_entity.pdbx_description
1 polymer ?
#
loop_
_entity_poly.entity_id
_entity_poly.type
_entity_poly.pdbx_seq_one_letter_code
_entity_poly.pdbx_strand_id
1 'polypeptide(L)'
;MSSPQTNQAAIQSTIALSKGVAQHLLGEEDIARANWYGWFAAIWLSAPSADQMSVWQASPPSNEPSPSDLEQAWAELIGASNQLSAEQIDQEYTRIFISVGKPEVLPQASFHLAGFLHERPLVNIRARLAELGLAINDDDAWPSSLTEDHLGLLCTTMRELVMMNSPAQKAFFHDFVASWSDDLVATIQMSANAQFYKYVADLWQAFVAVEQQAFDFE
;
A
#
# COMPACT_ATOMS: atom_id res chain seq x y z
N MET A 1 -20.65 18.52 4.35
CA MET A 1 -19.36 18.65 3.66
C MET A 1 -18.29 18.49 4.74
N SER A 2 -17.80 17.28 4.93
CA SER A 2 -16.82 16.94 5.97
C SER A 2 -15.43 16.95 5.34
N SER A 3 -14.50 17.65 5.97
CA SER A 3 -13.16 17.95 5.47
C SER A 3 -12.26 16.71 5.36
N PRO A 4 -11.32 16.66 4.40
CA PRO A 4 -10.41 15.52 4.17
C PRO A 4 -9.44 15.22 5.31
N GLN A 5 -9.29 16.11 6.29
CA GLN A 5 -8.38 15.95 7.45
C GLN A 5 -8.79 14.81 8.40
N THR A 6 -10.05 14.37 8.36
CA THR A 6 -10.56 13.31 9.25
C THR A 6 -10.05 11.91 8.84
N ASN A 7 -9.75 11.70 7.55
CA ASN A 7 -9.30 10.40 7.06
C ASN A 7 -7.86 10.03 7.44
N GLN A 8 -6.96 11.02 7.59
CA GLN A 8 -5.56 10.74 7.93
C GLN A 8 -5.38 10.29 9.39
N ALA A 9 -6.18 10.83 10.31
CA ALA A 9 -6.15 10.40 11.72
C ALA A 9 -6.74 8.98 11.88
N ALA A 10 -7.74 8.62 11.05
CA ALA A 10 -8.34 7.29 11.05
C ALA A 10 -7.38 6.22 10.51
N ILE A 11 -6.57 6.54 9.50
CA ILE A 11 -5.56 5.61 8.94
C ILE A 11 -4.48 5.27 9.97
N GLN A 12 -4.09 6.22 10.83
CA GLN A 12 -3.07 6.01 11.87
C GLN A 12 -3.55 5.22 13.10
N SER A 13 -4.86 5.08 13.29
CA SER A 13 -5.45 4.37 14.44
C SER A 13 -6.07 3.00 14.10
N THR A 14 -5.88 2.50 12.92
CA THR A 14 -6.71 1.43 12.32
C THR A 14 -6.42 0.02 12.82
N ILE A 15 -5.32 -0.24 13.51
CA ILE A 15 -5.02 -1.55 14.09
C ILE A 15 -4.85 -1.41 15.61
N ALA A 16 -5.83 -1.91 16.37
CA ALA A 16 -5.75 -1.95 17.82
C ALA A 16 -4.81 -3.08 18.28
N LEU A 17 -3.66 -2.69 18.83
CA LEU A 17 -2.69 -3.62 19.42
C LEU A 17 -3.15 -4.11 20.79
N SER A 18 -3.15 -5.42 21.00
CA SER A 18 -3.14 -5.99 22.34
C SER A 18 -1.78 -5.68 23.01
N LYS A 19 -1.80 -4.86 24.05
CA LYS A 19 -0.61 -4.45 24.80
C LYS A 19 0.06 -5.66 25.43
N GLY A 20 1.31 -5.96 25.08
CA GLY A 20 2.11 -6.91 25.82
C GLY A 20 3.29 -7.55 25.10
N VAL A 21 4.02 -6.85 24.23
CA VAL A 21 5.30 -7.36 23.71
C VAL A 21 6.41 -6.37 24.03
N ALA A 22 7.51 -6.88 24.62
CA ALA A 22 8.71 -6.09 24.87
C ALA A 22 9.14 -5.38 23.58
N GLN A 23 9.36 -4.05 23.64
CA GLN A 23 9.92 -3.28 22.54
C GLN A 23 11.32 -3.83 22.22
N HIS A 24 11.39 -4.72 21.23
CA HIS A 24 12.65 -4.98 20.55
C HIS A 24 13.03 -3.66 19.85
N LEU A 25 14.24 -3.21 20.04
CA LEU A 25 14.77 -2.07 19.28
C LEU A 25 14.83 -2.52 17.81
N LEU A 26 13.94 -1.96 16.99
CA LEU A 26 13.91 -2.18 15.55
C LEU A 26 15.21 -1.65 14.94
N GLY A 27 15.75 -2.38 13.98
CA GLY A 27 16.86 -1.91 13.15
C GLY A 27 16.43 -0.73 12.24
N GLU A 28 17.41 -0.01 11.72
CA GLU A 28 17.16 1.08 10.75
C GLU A 28 16.46 0.54 9.49
N GLU A 29 16.80 -0.67 9.08
CA GLU A 29 16.18 -1.37 7.96
C GLU A 29 14.69 -1.65 8.19
N ASP A 30 14.32 -2.18 9.37
CA ASP A 30 12.92 -2.43 9.70
C ASP A 30 12.12 -1.13 9.74
N ILE A 31 12.70 -0.06 10.26
CA ILE A 31 12.06 1.26 10.27
C ILE A 31 11.84 1.75 8.82
N ALA A 32 12.83 1.59 7.95
CA ALA A 32 12.71 1.94 6.54
C ALA A 32 11.62 1.12 5.84
N ARG A 33 11.59 -0.20 6.04
CA ARG A 33 10.56 -1.10 5.51
C ARG A 33 9.16 -0.70 6.00
N ALA A 34 9.00 -0.46 7.31
CA ALA A 34 7.73 -0.02 7.88
C ALA A 34 7.27 1.33 7.30
N ASN A 35 8.20 2.25 7.03
CA ASN A 35 7.88 3.53 6.38
C ASN A 35 7.41 3.35 4.94
N TRP A 36 8.05 2.47 4.16
CA TRP A 36 7.60 2.13 2.81
C TRP A 36 6.21 1.53 2.81
N TYR A 37 5.93 0.55 3.67
CA TYR A 37 4.58 -0.01 3.80
C TYR A 37 3.55 1.05 4.20
N GLY A 38 3.91 1.96 5.11
CA GLY A 38 3.03 3.08 5.50
C GLY A 38 2.75 4.04 4.34
N TRP A 39 3.75 4.33 3.51
CA TRP A 39 3.60 5.15 2.32
C TRP A 39 2.68 4.46 1.29
N PHE A 40 2.91 3.19 1.01
CA PHE A 40 2.06 2.41 0.10
C PHE A 40 0.62 2.27 0.64
N ALA A 41 0.45 2.05 1.94
CA ALA A 41 -0.89 2.03 2.53
C ALA A 41 -1.65 3.34 2.24
N ALA A 42 -1.01 4.48 2.43
CA ALA A 42 -1.62 5.78 2.20
C ALA A 42 -2.00 6.00 0.73
N ILE A 43 -1.08 5.72 -0.22
CA ILE A 43 -1.30 5.99 -1.64
C ILE A 43 -2.33 5.07 -2.30
N TRP A 44 -2.48 3.82 -1.80
CA TRP A 44 -3.50 2.88 -2.27
C TRP A 44 -4.88 3.16 -1.67
N LEU A 45 -4.97 3.74 -0.47
CA LEU A 45 -6.24 4.04 0.20
C LEU A 45 -6.84 5.39 -0.21
N SER A 46 -6.03 6.32 -0.67
CA SER A 46 -6.49 7.66 -1.13
C SER A 46 -5.47 8.32 -2.04
N ALA A 47 -5.94 9.24 -2.89
CA ALA A 47 -5.05 10.11 -3.61
C ALA A 47 -4.22 10.98 -2.66
N PRO A 48 -2.96 11.32 -3.02
CA PRO A 48 -2.11 12.15 -2.18
C PRO A 48 -2.62 13.60 -2.13
N SER A 49 -2.51 14.21 -0.96
CA SER A 49 -2.75 15.65 -0.81
C SER A 49 -1.58 16.48 -1.36
N ALA A 50 -1.83 17.77 -1.62
CA ALA A 50 -0.78 18.70 -2.03
C ALA A 50 0.36 18.80 -1.00
N ASP A 51 0.05 18.73 0.30
CA ASP A 51 1.05 18.76 1.37
C ASP A 51 1.93 17.51 1.34
N GLN A 52 1.35 16.33 1.12
CA GLN A 52 2.10 15.08 0.97
C GLN A 52 3.02 15.13 -0.25
N MET A 53 2.50 15.59 -1.38
CA MET A 53 3.30 15.74 -2.61
C MET A 53 4.46 16.71 -2.39
N SER A 54 4.26 17.83 -1.70
CA SER A 54 5.32 18.82 -1.44
C SER A 54 6.45 18.22 -0.60
N VAL A 55 6.15 17.34 0.35
CA VAL A 55 7.17 16.62 1.14
C VAL A 55 8.01 15.70 0.26
N TRP A 56 7.38 14.95 -0.65
CA TRP A 56 8.10 14.06 -1.57
C TRP A 56 8.97 14.83 -2.55
N GLN A 57 8.41 15.89 -3.14
CA GLN A 57 9.10 16.76 -4.11
C GLN A 57 10.30 17.50 -3.50
N ALA A 58 10.28 17.73 -2.17
CA ALA A 58 11.39 18.33 -1.46
C ALA A 58 12.52 17.32 -1.14
N SER A 59 12.27 16.01 -1.35
CA SER A 59 13.28 14.98 -1.14
C SER A 59 14.39 15.09 -2.19
N PRO A 60 15.68 15.15 -1.80
CA PRO A 60 16.75 15.22 -2.77
C PRO A 60 16.78 13.94 -3.62
N PRO A 61 17.05 14.03 -4.93
CA PRO A 61 17.28 12.86 -5.75
C PRO A 61 18.50 12.09 -5.23
N SER A 62 18.48 10.77 -5.40
CA SER A 62 19.66 9.96 -5.14
C SER A 62 20.83 10.45 -6.01
N ASN A 63 21.99 10.69 -5.38
CA ASN A 63 23.22 11.04 -6.08
C ASN A 63 24.11 9.82 -6.39
N GLU A 64 23.55 8.61 -6.19
CA GLU A 64 24.28 7.39 -6.46
C GLU A 64 24.55 7.23 -7.98
N PRO A 65 25.77 6.83 -8.38
CA PRO A 65 26.10 6.68 -9.78
C PRO A 65 25.40 5.49 -10.46
N SER A 66 24.82 4.59 -9.67
CA SER A 66 24.05 3.43 -10.12
C SER A 66 22.92 3.20 -9.13
N PRO A 67 21.79 3.92 -9.25
CA PRO A 67 20.65 3.74 -8.36
C PRO A 67 20.07 2.33 -8.49
N SER A 68 19.54 1.79 -7.39
CA SER A 68 18.75 0.58 -7.42
C SER A 68 17.43 0.81 -8.19
N ASP A 69 16.78 -0.26 -8.61
CA ASP A 69 15.48 -0.18 -9.29
C ASP A 69 14.43 0.58 -8.45
N LEU A 70 14.47 0.41 -7.13
CA LEU A 70 13.59 1.13 -6.20
C LEU A 70 13.87 2.64 -6.18
N GLU A 71 15.16 3.04 -6.13
CA GLU A 71 15.55 4.46 -6.18
C GLU A 71 15.22 5.10 -7.51
N GLN A 72 15.41 4.37 -8.62
CA GLN A 72 15.05 4.83 -9.94
C GLN A 72 13.53 5.02 -10.05
N ALA A 73 12.73 4.04 -9.65
CA ALA A 73 11.27 4.13 -9.68
C ALA A 73 10.74 5.27 -8.80
N TRP A 74 11.37 5.50 -7.64
CA TRP A 74 11.07 6.65 -6.79
C TRP A 74 11.35 7.98 -7.49
N ALA A 75 12.52 8.12 -8.14
CA ALA A 75 12.89 9.33 -8.86
C ALA A 75 11.92 9.63 -10.03
N GLU A 76 11.48 8.60 -10.74
CA GLU A 76 10.50 8.72 -11.83
C GLU A 76 9.12 9.15 -11.29
N LEU A 77 8.66 8.57 -10.17
CA LEU A 77 7.44 9.00 -9.49
C LEU A 77 7.49 10.48 -9.07
N ILE A 78 8.61 10.91 -8.49
CA ILE A 78 8.80 12.33 -8.12
C ILE A 78 8.78 13.21 -9.37
N GLY A 79 9.44 12.78 -10.45
CA GLY A 79 9.40 13.46 -11.74
C GLY A 79 7.98 13.64 -12.27
N ALA A 80 7.14 12.60 -12.19
CA ALA A 80 5.74 12.64 -12.57
C ALA A 80 4.91 13.55 -11.64
N SER A 81 5.14 13.48 -10.33
CA SER A 81 4.45 14.32 -9.34
C SER A 81 4.72 15.82 -9.52
N ASN A 82 5.86 16.20 -10.10
CA ASN A 82 6.17 17.60 -10.42
C ASN A 82 5.42 18.13 -11.64
N GLN A 83 4.81 17.24 -12.44
CA GLN A 83 4.07 17.60 -13.66
C GLN A 83 2.55 17.62 -13.46
N LEU A 84 2.08 17.12 -12.35
CA LEU A 84 0.66 16.95 -12.05
C LEU A 84 0.28 17.67 -10.75
N SER A 85 -0.91 18.27 -10.71
CA SER A 85 -1.46 18.80 -9.47
C SER A 85 -2.11 17.67 -8.64
N ALA A 86 -2.22 17.89 -7.32
CA ALA A 86 -2.93 16.96 -6.44
C ALA A 86 -4.38 16.72 -6.91
N GLU A 87 -5.04 17.74 -7.45
CA GLU A 87 -6.40 17.63 -8.00
C GLU A 87 -6.44 16.71 -9.24
N GLN A 88 -5.45 16.79 -10.12
CA GLN A 88 -5.36 15.90 -11.29
C GLN A 88 -5.15 14.45 -10.89
N ILE A 89 -4.32 14.22 -9.87
CA ILE A 89 -4.07 12.88 -9.33
C ILE A 89 -5.33 12.35 -8.60
N ASP A 90 -6.06 13.18 -7.87
CA ASP A 90 -7.32 12.80 -7.23
C ASP A 90 -8.40 12.43 -8.26
N GLN A 91 -8.48 13.18 -9.36
CA GLN A 91 -9.37 12.85 -10.48
C GLN A 91 -8.98 11.52 -11.15
N GLU A 92 -7.68 11.25 -11.31
CA GLU A 92 -7.19 9.97 -11.81
C GLU A 92 -7.56 8.85 -10.85
N TYR A 93 -7.24 8.99 -9.55
CA TYR A 93 -7.59 8.01 -8.50
C TYR A 93 -9.07 7.66 -8.52
N THR A 94 -9.91 8.69 -8.53
CA THR A 94 -11.37 8.52 -8.59
C THR A 94 -11.80 7.75 -9.83
N ARG A 95 -11.20 8.06 -10.99
CA ARG A 95 -11.54 7.42 -12.26
C ARG A 95 -11.16 5.94 -12.31
N ILE A 96 -9.94 5.59 -11.87
CA ILE A 96 -9.43 4.23 -12.01
C ILE A 96 -9.85 3.29 -10.86
N PHE A 97 -9.96 3.80 -9.62
CA PHE A 97 -10.22 2.94 -8.44
C PHE A 97 -11.63 3.08 -7.87
N ILE A 98 -12.28 4.24 -8.02
CA ILE A 98 -13.58 4.49 -7.37
C ILE A 98 -14.73 4.41 -8.35
N SER A 99 -14.65 5.02 -9.51
CA SER A 99 -15.60 5.09 -10.62
C SER A 99 -17.08 4.79 -10.31
N VAL A 100 -18.02 5.51 -10.91
CA VAL A 100 -19.45 5.18 -10.82
C VAL A 100 -19.73 3.95 -11.70
N GLY A 101 -19.92 2.80 -11.06
CA GLY A 101 -20.10 1.52 -11.75
C GLY A 101 -18.99 0.53 -11.44
N LYS A 102 -18.34 -0.03 -12.47
CA LYS A 102 -17.20 -0.93 -12.29
C LYS A 102 -15.90 -0.13 -12.39
N PRO A 103 -15.08 -0.05 -11.33
CA PRO A 103 -13.74 0.53 -11.40
C PRO A 103 -12.87 -0.16 -12.46
N GLU A 104 -11.94 0.57 -13.07
CA GLU A 104 -10.99 -0.01 -14.03
C GLU A 104 -9.99 -0.92 -13.35
N VAL A 105 -9.58 -0.55 -12.13
CA VAL A 105 -8.63 -1.28 -11.31
C VAL A 105 -9.26 -1.57 -9.96
N LEU A 106 -9.20 -2.81 -9.54
CA LEU A 106 -9.65 -3.28 -8.24
C LEU A 106 -8.43 -3.73 -7.43
N PRO A 107 -7.98 -2.96 -6.44
CA PRO A 107 -6.80 -3.30 -5.65
C PRO A 107 -7.14 -4.26 -4.49
N GLN A 108 -7.95 -5.30 -4.78
CA GLN A 108 -8.36 -6.35 -3.85
C GLN A 108 -7.81 -7.71 -4.29
N ALA A 109 -7.17 -8.44 -3.37
CA ALA A 109 -6.61 -9.76 -3.62
C ALA A 109 -7.65 -10.75 -4.14
N SER A 110 -8.89 -10.71 -3.62
CA SER A 110 -9.97 -11.58 -4.08
C SER A 110 -10.22 -11.48 -5.58
N PHE A 111 -10.18 -10.26 -6.13
CA PHE A 111 -10.40 -10.06 -7.56
C PHE A 111 -9.29 -10.68 -8.40
N HIS A 112 -8.03 -10.46 -8.04
CA HIS A 112 -6.88 -10.96 -8.80
C HIS A 112 -6.69 -12.48 -8.66
N LEU A 113 -6.92 -13.03 -7.47
CA LEU A 113 -6.70 -14.45 -7.19
C LEU A 113 -7.91 -15.35 -7.54
N ALA A 114 -9.14 -14.81 -7.51
CA ALA A 114 -10.35 -15.59 -7.72
C ALA A 114 -11.27 -15.05 -8.82
N GLY A 115 -10.98 -13.87 -9.38
CA GLY A 115 -11.75 -13.22 -10.44
C GLY A 115 -12.98 -12.44 -9.96
N PHE A 116 -13.33 -12.50 -8.68
CA PHE A 116 -14.48 -11.83 -8.07
C PHE A 116 -14.12 -11.24 -6.70
N LEU A 117 -14.85 -10.21 -6.27
CA LEU A 117 -14.73 -9.64 -4.93
C LEU A 117 -15.37 -10.55 -3.88
N HIS A 118 -14.92 -10.44 -2.63
CA HIS A 118 -15.47 -11.15 -1.45
C HIS A 118 -15.34 -12.68 -1.51
N GLU A 119 -14.37 -13.17 -2.27
CA GLU A 119 -14.13 -14.59 -2.46
C GLU A 119 -13.18 -15.18 -1.39
N ARG A 120 -12.82 -16.43 -1.57
CA ARG A 120 -11.99 -17.22 -0.64
C ARG A 120 -10.71 -16.50 -0.15
N PRO A 121 -9.97 -15.72 -0.97
CA PRO A 121 -8.82 -14.98 -0.47
C PRO A 121 -9.15 -14.05 0.69
N LEU A 122 -10.27 -13.33 0.65
CA LEU A 122 -10.70 -12.47 1.76
C LEU A 122 -10.95 -13.28 3.05
N VAL A 123 -11.57 -14.45 2.94
CA VAL A 123 -11.82 -15.34 4.10
C VAL A 123 -10.49 -15.79 4.73
N ASN A 124 -9.52 -16.14 3.88
CA ASN A 124 -8.19 -16.57 4.34
C ASN A 124 -7.44 -15.43 5.05
N ILE A 125 -7.50 -14.21 4.49
CA ILE A 125 -6.89 -13.02 5.11
C ILE A 125 -7.53 -12.73 6.48
N ARG A 126 -8.86 -12.76 6.58
CA ARG A 126 -9.58 -12.57 7.86
C ARG A 126 -9.18 -13.60 8.91
N ALA A 127 -9.11 -14.87 8.52
CA ALA A 127 -8.65 -15.94 9.40
C ALA A 127 -7.22 -15.68 9.88
N ARG A 128 -6.32 -15.26 8.97
CA ARG A 128 -4.94 -14.97 9.31
C ARG A 128 -4.79 -13.75 10.21
N LEU A 129 -5.54 -12.68 9.97
CA LEU A 129 -5.58 -11.51 10.86
C LEU A 129 -6.04 -11.89 12.27
N ALA A 130 -7.10 -12.69 12.38
CA ALA A 130 -7.60 -13.18 13.68
C ALA A 130 -6.55 -14.01 14.43
N GLU A 131 -5.84 -14.92 13.74
CA GLU A 131 -4.73 -15.70 14.32
C GLU A 131 -3.59 -14.79 14.84
N LEU A 132 -3.32 -13.69 14.15
CA LEU A 132 -2.30 -12.71 14.52
C LEU A 132 -2.77 -11.75 15.62
N GLY A 133 -4.04 -11.81 16.04
CA GLY A 133 -4.65 -10.88 16.98
C GLY A 133 -4.80 -9.46 16.41
N LEU A 134 -4.85 -9.35 15.09
CA LEU A 134 -5.05 -8.11 14.36
C LEU A 134 -6.51 -7.99 13.93
N ALA A 135 -7.09 -6.81 14.05
CA ALA A 135 -8.40 -6.50 13.53
C ALA A 135 -8.37 -5.11 12.90
N ILE A 136 -9.09 -4.97 11.79
CA ILE A 136 -9.37 -3.64 11.26
C ILE A 136 -10.41 -3.02 12.20
N ASN A 137 -10.15 -1.80 12.63
CA ASN A 137 -11.09 -1.09 13.49
C ASN A 137 -12.34 -0.74 12.67
N ASP A 138 -13.50 -1.25 13.12
CA ASP A 138 -14.83 -1.00 12.52
C ASP A 138 -15.34 0.41 12.90
N ASP A 139 -14.50 1.44 12.76
CA ASP A 139 -14.99 2.80 12.88
C ASP A 139 -15.89 3.13 11.68
N ASP A 140 -17.02 3.75 11.93
CA ASP A 140 -18.03 4.20 10.93
C ASP A 140 -17.44 5.09 9.79
N ALA A 141 -16.14 5.39 9.86
CA ALA A 141 -15.39 6.19 8.88
C ALA A 141 -14.97 5.42 7.62
N TRP A 142 -15.04 4.06 7.63
CA TRP A 142 -14.58 3.26 6.50
C TRP A 142 -15.71 3.00 5.49
N PRO A 143 -15.46 3.16 4.18
CA PRO A 143 -16.43 2.74 3.17
C PRO A 143 -16.72 1.25 3.33
N SER A 144 -17.99 0.86 3.30
CA SER A 144 -18.40 -0.56 3.36
C SER A 144 -17.85 -1.42 2.20
N SER A 145 -17.32 -0.77 1.17
CA SER A 145 -16.64 -1.41 0.03
C SER A 145 -15.16 -1.74 0.31
N LEU A 146 -14.58 -1.20 1.39
CA LEU A 146 -13.20 -1.46 1.75
C LEU A 146 -13.13 -2.73 2.59
N THR A 147 -12.51 -3.75 2.03
CA THR A 147 -12.33 -5.07 2.66
C THR A 147 -10.87 -5.33 3.01
N GLU A 148 -10.62 -6.25 3.94
CA GLU A 148 -9.30 -6.55 4.50
C GLU A 148 -8.29 -7.02 3.45
N ASP A 149 -8.76 -7.45 2.29
CA ASP A 149 -7.94 -7.85 1.14
C ASP A 149 -7.56 -6.70 0.20
N HIS A 150 -7.92 -5.46 0.55
CA HIS A 150 -7.47 -4.27 -0.17
C HIS A 150 -5.97 -4.03 0.06
N LEU A 151 -5.19 -3.78 -1.01
CA LEU A 151 -3.73 -3.63 -0.93
C LEU A 151 -3.28 -2.63 0.13
N GLY A 152 -3.95 -1.49 0.25
CA GLY A 152 -3.63 -0.51 1.28
C GLY A 152 -3.76 -1.05 2.70
N LEU A 153 -4.75 -1.91 2.98
CA LEU A 153 -4.92 -2.56 4.28
C LEU A 153 -3.90 -3.69 4.49
N LEU A 154 -3.54 -4.42 3.44
CA LEU A 154 -2.45 -5.40 3.50
C LEU A 154 -1.11 -4.72 3.76
N CYS A 155 -0.83 -3.57 3.16
CA CYS A 155 0.34 -2.76 3.48
C CYS A 155 0.32 -2.27 4.95
N THR A 156 -0.84 -1.82 5.45
CA THR A 156 -0.99 -1.46 6.87
C THR A 156 -0.66 -2.65 7.77
N THR A 157 -1.17 -3.83 7.43
CA THR A 157 -0.89 -5.07 8.18
C THR A 157 0.59 -5.42 8.14
N MET A 158 1.24 -5.36 6.97
CA MET A 158 2.69 -5.62 6.86
C MET A 158 3.49 -4.64 7.71
N ARG A 159 3.14 -3.34 7.67
CA ARG A 159 3.77 -2.33 8.54
C ARG A 159 3.70 -2.72 10.01
N GLU A 160 2.54 -3.14 10.50
CA GLU A 160 2.38 -3.57 11.89
C GLU A 160 3.19 -4.85 12.20
N LEU A 161 3.22 -5.82 11.29
CA LEU A 161 4.02 -7.03 11.45
C LEU A 161 5.53 -6.71 11.52
N VAL A 162 6.03 -5.77 10.71
CA VAL A 162 7.40 -5.28 10.78
C VAL A 162 7.65 -4.57 12.11
N MET A 163 6.79 -3.64 12.50
CA MET A 163 6.91 -2.87 13.76
C MET A 163 6.86 -3.76 15.00
N MET A 164 6.19 -4.90 14.94
CA MET A 164 6.12 -5.90 16.00
C MET A 164 7.27 -6.92 15.94
N ASN A 165 8.15 -6.84 14.95
CA ASN A 165 9.15 -7.86 14.63
C ASN A 165 8.53 -9.26 14.59
N SER A 166 7.38 -9.39 13.96
CA SER A 166 6.61 -10.62 13.92
C SER A 166 7.28 -11.66 13.01
N PRO A 167 7.41 -12.93 13.44
CA PRO A 167 7.89 -13.99 12.56
C PRO A 167 6.90 -14.33 11.42
N ALA A 168 5.71 -13.76 11.44
CA ALA A 168 4.70 -13.99 10.43
C ALA A 168 4.89 -13.16 9.16
N GLN A 169 5.83 -12.20 9.13
CA GLN A 169 6.05 -11.27 8.01
C GLN A 169 6.20 -12.01 6.68
N LYS A 170 7.15 -12.95 6.60
CA LYS A 170 7.46 -13.71 5.38
C LYS A 170 6.24 -14.42 4.81
N ALA A 171 5.56 -15.21 5.64
CA ALA A 171 4.39 -15.96 5.20
C ALA A 171 3.24 -15.03 4.78
N PHE A 172 2.97 -13.97 5.56
CA PHE A 172 1.92 -13.02 5.23
C PHE A 172 2.20 -12.29 3.91
N PHE A 173 3.44 -11.85 3.72
CA PHE A 173 3.87 -11.18 2.49
C PHE A 173 3.69 -12.09 1.25
N HIS A 174 4.22 -13.32 1.30
CA HIS A 174 4.13 -14.23 0.16
C HIS A 174 2.69 -14.63 -0.16
N ASP A 175 1.90 -14.97 0.87
CA ASP A 175 0.55 -15.50 0.69
C ASP A 175 -0.46 -14.42 0.24
N PHE A 176 -0.33 -13.19 0.77
CA PHE A 176 -1.39 -12.19 0.65
C PHE A 176 -0.98 -10.89 -0.06
N VAL A 177 0.32 -10.65 -0.27
CA VAL A 177 0.82 -9.44 -0.93
C VAL A 177 1.46 -9.77 -2.26
N ALA A 178 2.55 -10.54 -2.26
CA ALA A 178 3.34 -10.82 -3.45
C ALA A 178 2.58 -11.67 -4.49
N SER A 179 1.74 -12.60 -4.05
CA SER A 179 1.09 -13.61 -4.90
C SER A 179 0.22 -13.05 -6.03
N TRP A 180 -0.16 -11.79 -5.99
CA TRP A 180 -1.00 -11.14 -6.99
C TRP A 180 -0.53 -9.73 -7.39
N SER A 181 0.60 -9.28 -6.85
CA SER A 181 1.14 -7.94 -7.12
C SER A 181 1.40 -7.68 -8.60
N ASP A 182 1.95 -8.66 -9.33
CA ASP A 182 2.24 -8.53 -10.75
C ASP A 182 0.98 -8.34 -11.58
N ASP A 183 -0.12 -9.04 -11.26
CA ASP A 183 -1.40 -8.90 -11.95
C ASP A 183 -2.02 -7.51 -11.72
N LEU A 184 -1.89 -6.97 -10.51
CA LEU A 184 -2.32 -5.60 -10.21
C LEU A 184 -1.50 -4.59 -11.02
N VAL A 185 -0.17 -4.70 -11.00
CA VAL A 185 0.73 -3.83 -11.76
C VAL A 185 0.37 -3.86 -13.25
N ALA A 186 0.23 -5.04 -13.83
CA ALA A 186 -0.15 -5.20 -15.23
C ALA A 186 -1.49 -4.53 -15.54
N THR A 187 -2.49 -4.66 -14.64
CA THR A 187 -3.81 -4.04 -14.81
C THR A 187 -3.70 -2.51 -14.84
N ILE A 188 -2.90 -1.91 -13.93
CA ILE A 188 -2.69 -0.47 -13.88
C ILE A 188 -1.95 0.01 -15.14
N GLN A 189 -0.89 -0.71 -15.56
CA GLN A 189 -0.11 -0.35 -16.73
C GLN A 189 -0.93 -0.38 -18.03
N MET A 190 -1.91 -1.27 -18.13
CA MET A 190 -2.82 -1.36 -19.27
C MET A 190 -3.93 -0.30 -19.25
N SER A 191 -4.21 0.34 -18.12
CA SER A 191 -5.25 1.38 -18.05
C SER A 191 -4.86 2.60 -18.86
N ALA A 192 -5.75 3.01 -19.78
CA ALA A 192 -5.56 4.24 -20.56
C ALA A 192 -5.73 5.52 -19.73
N ASN A 193 -6.35 5.41 -18.56
CA ASN A 193 -6.63 6.54 -17.68
C ASN A 193 -5.60 6.69 -16.57
N ALA A 194 -4.71 5.71 -16.35
CA ALA A 194 -3.61 5.82 -15.40
C ALA A 194 -2.45 6.60 -16.02
N GLN A 195 -2.01 7.65 -15.34
CA GLN A 195 -0.84 8.47 -15.65
C GLN A 195 0.13 8.46 -14.47
N PHE A 196 -0.28 9.00 -13.34
CA PHE A 196 0.51 9.00 -12.09
C PHE A 196 0.60 7.60 -11.48
N TYR A 197 -0.51 6.87 -11.44
CA TYR A 197 -0.55 5.54 -10.81
C TYR A 197 0.23 4.47 -11.58
N LYS A 198 0.67 4.70 -12.83
CA LYS A 198 1.66 3.85 -13.49
C LYS A 198 3.02 3.90 -12.79
N TYR A 199 3.47 5.08 -12.40
CA TYR A 199 4.71 5.24 -11.62
C TYR A 199 4.59 4.68 -10.20
N VAL A 200 3.40 4.79 -9.59
CA VAL A 200 3.11 4.11 -8.31
C VAL A 200 3.21 2.59 -8.45
N ALA A 201 2.70 2.04 -9.56
CA ALA A 201 2.77 0.61 -9.84
C ALA A 201 4.21 0.13 -10.09
N ASP A 202 5.02 0.90 -10.81
CA ASP A 202 6.45 0.58 -11.03
C ASP A 202 7.23 0.61 -9.72
N LEU A 203 6.99 1.63 -8.88
CA LEU A 203 7.60 1.73 -7.56
C LEU A 203 7.17 0.56 -6.64
N TRP A 204 5.89 0.17 -6.69
CA TRP A 204 5.38 -0.98 -5.95
C TRP A 204 6.06 -2.27 -6.41
N GLN A 205 6.20 -2.49 -7.71
CA GLN A 205 6.88 -3.66 -8.26
C GLN A 205 8.34 -3.75 -7.81
N ALA A 206 9.06 -2.63 -7.88
CA ALA A 206 10.45 -2.57 -7.41
C ALA A 206 10.56 -2.85 -5.89
N PHE A 207 9.64 -2.32 -5.09
CA PHE A 207 9.59 -2.59 -3.65
C PHE A 207 9.29 -4.05 -3.34
N VAL A 208 8.31 -4.64 -4.01
CA VAL A 208 7.97 -6.08 -3.83
C VAL A 208 9.17 -6.96 -4.19
N ALA A 209 9.92 -6.64 -5.23
CA ALA A 209 11.13 -7.37 -5.60
C ALA A 209 12.22 -7.30 -4.50
N VAL A 210 12.41 -6.14 -3.88
CA VAL A 210 13.34 -5.97 -2.74
C VAL A 210 12.90 -6.80 -1.54
N GLU A 211 11.61 -6.77 -1.17
CA GLU A 211 11.06 -7.56 -0.06
C GLU A 211 11.16 -9.06 -0.32
N GLN A 212 10.86 -9.53 -1.54
CA GLN A 212 11.04 -10.93 -1.92
C GLN A 212 12.48 -11.39 -1.74
N GLN A 213 13.42 -10.58 -2.25
CA GLN A 213 14.84 -10.89 -2.13
C GLN A 213 15.29 -10.92 -0.66
N ALA A 214 14.85 -9.97 0.17
CA ALA A 214 15.16 -9.95 1.60
C ALA A 214 14.66 -11.21 2.30
N PHE A 215 13.41 -11.62 2.05
CA PHE A 215 12.84 -12.83 2.63
C PHE A 215 13.45 -14.15 2.11
N ASP A 216 14.05 -14.16 0.92
CA ASP A 216 14.73 -15.34 0.39
C ASP A 216 16.10 -15.58 1.04
N PHE A 217 16.69 -14.55 1.64
CA PHE A 217 17.97 -14.65 2.38
C PHE A 217 17.83 -14.98 3.87
N GLU A 218 16.61 -14.90 4.43
CA GLU A 218 16.29 -15.31 5.80
C GLU A 218 15.96 -16.83 5.88
#